data_dafa74fd080a8d614da6ca0892e3df35
#
_entry.id   dafa74fd080a8d614da6ca0892e3df35
#
_cell.length_a   1.000
_cell.length_b   1.000
_cell.length_c   1.000
_cell.angle_alpha   90.00
_cell.angle_beta   90.00
_cell.angle_gamma   90.00
#
_symmetry.space_group_name_H-M   'P 1'
#
loop_
_entity.id
_entity.type
_entity.pdbx_description
1 polymer ?
#
loop_
_entity_poly.entity_id
_entity_poly.type
_entity_poly.pdbx_seq_one_letter_code
_entity_poly.pdbx_strand_id
1 'polypeptide(L)'
;MKAETKLRVAACAAGFALPRYNDLPSVGLYLDQTVQFVNGYFRSFCGVELTPSMVSNYVKKGVIDHPIRKKYTRDQIASLMYIAVSKTVLSIENIDTLFKMQREHCSAGTAYDIFCEELETSLSV
;
A
#
# COMPACT_ATOMS: atom_id res chain seq x y z
N MET A 1 9.58 13.14 9.82
CA MET A 1 10.56 12.61 8.84
C MET A 1 11.70 13.60 8.69
N LYS A 2 12.93 13.11 8.74
CA LYS A 2 14.11 13.97 8.57
C LYS A 2 14.20 14.48 7.14
N ALA A 3 14.77 15.69 6.95
CA ALA A 3 14.90 16.30 5.63
C ALA A 3 15.64 15.40 4.63
N GLU A 4 16.72 14.76 5.06
CA GLU A 4 17.50 13.84 4.21
C GLU A 4 16.67 12.66 3.73
N THR A 5 15.85 12.06 4.60
CA THR A 5 14.96 10.95 4.26
C THR A 5 13.91 11.41 3.27
N LYS A 6 13.36 12.60 3.49
CA LYS A 6 12.35 13.17 2.60
C LYS A 6 12.91 13.41 1.20
N LEU A 7 14.11 13.98 1.10
CA LEU A 7 14.78 14.21 -0.19
C LEU A 7 15.10 12.90 -0.90
N ARG A 8 15.54 11.89 -0.16
CA ARG A 8 15.84 10.57 -0.72
C ARG A 8 14.58 9.92 -1.29
N VAL A 9 13.47 9.96 -0.54
CA VAL A 9 12.20 9.42 -1.00
C VAL A 9 11.74 10.13 -2.26
N ALA A 10 11.79 11.46 -2.27
CA ALA A 10 11.40 12.26 -3.44
C ALA A 10 12.25 11.92 -4.66
N ALA A 11 13.56 11.80 -4.48
CA ALA A 11 14.48 11.46 -5.58
C ALA A 11 14.21 10.07 -6.13
N CYS A 12 13.94 9.08 -5.26
CA CYS A 12 13.64 7.71 -5.68
C CYS A 12 12.28 7.60 -6.37
N ALA A 13 11.36 8.50 -6.02
CA ALA A 13 10.00 8.48 -6.53
C ALA A 13 9.80 9.38 -7.74
N ALA A 14 10.83 10.05 -8.22
CA ALA A 14 10.72 10.93 -9.41
C ALA A 14 10.19 10.12 -10.60
N GLY A 15 9.06 10.55 -11.17
CA GLY A 15 8.38 9.82 -12.24
C GLY A 15 7.58 8.62 -11.76
N PHE A 16 7.45 8.44 -10.47
CA PHE A 16 6.72 7.33 -9.87
C PHE A 16 5.22 7.48 -10.11
N ALA A 17 4.58 6.40 -10.53
CA ALA A 17 3.14 6.36 -10.73
C ALA A 17 2.58 5.08 -10.12
N LEU A 18 1.45 5.19 -9.44
CA LEU A 18 0.74 4.07 -8.85
C LEU A 18 -0.42 3.65 -9.73
N PRO A 19 -0.70 2.33 -9.82
CA PRO A 19 -1.92 1.87 -10.49
C PRO A 19 -3.12 2.36 -9.70
N ARG A 20 -4.18 2.74 -10.38
CA ARG A 20 -5.43 3.09 -9.71
C ARG A 20 -6.17 1.81 -9.32
N TYR A 21 -7.23 1.94 -8.53
CA TYR A 21 -7.96 0.79 -8.00
C TYR A 21 -8.41 -0.16 -9.12
N ASN A 22 -8.99 0.39 -10.18
CA ASN A 22 -9.48 -0.42 -11.30
C ASN A 22 -8.37 -1.08 -12.13
N ASP A 23 -7.12 -0.64 -11.96
CA ASP A 23 -5.95 -1.23 -12.61
C ASP A 23 -5.36 -2.37 -11.80
N LEU A 24 -5.78 -2.53 -10.55
CA LEU A 24 -5.35 -3.64 -9.71
C LEU A 24 -6.01 -4.94 -10.19
N PRO A 25 -5.35 -6.10 -9.98
CA PRO A 25 -5.95 -7.37 -10.40
C PRO A 25 -7.34 -7.58 -9.81
N SER A 26 -8.31 -7.90 -10.66
CA SER A 26 -9.67 -8.21 -10.24
C SER A 26 -9.81 -9.67 -9.81
N VAL A 27 -8.90 -10.52 -10.26
CA VAL A 27 -8.82 -11.91 -9.80
C VAL A 27 -7.94 -11.97 -8.56
N GLY A 28 -8.26 -12.88 -7.64
CA GLY A 28 -7.46 -13.04 -6.43
C GLY A 28 -6.05 -13.52 -6.74
N LEU A 29 -5.07 -13.03 -5.97
CA LEU A 29 -3.67 -13.46 -6.08
C LEU A 29 -3.25 -14.23 -4.83
N TYR A 30 -2.43 -15.24 -5.02
CA TYR A 30 -1.81 -15.94 -3.89
C TYR A 30 -0.76 -15.03 -3.23
N LEU A 31 -0.35 -15.38 -2.02
CA LEU A 31 0.56 -14.56 -1.21
C LEU A 31 1.82 -14.14 -1.98
N ASP A 32 2.52 -15.09 -2.59
CA ASP A 32 3.76 -14.79 -3.31
C ASP A 32 3.52 -13.87 -4.51
N GLN A 33 2.42 -14.09 -5.23
CA GLN A 33 2.03 -13.27 -6.36
C GLN A 33 1.68 -11.84 -5.91
N THR A 34 0.98 -11.73 -4.78
CA THR A 34 0.61 -10.44 -4.21
C THR A 34 1.85 -9.64 -3.82
N VAL A 35 2.79 -10.27 -3.14
CA VAL A 35 4.05 -9.64 -2.74
C VAL A 35 4.84 -9.18 -3.97
N GLN A 36 4.96 -10.01 -4.99
CA GLN A 36 5.65 -9.65 -6.23
C GLN A 36 4.97 -8.49 -6.93
N PHE A 37 3.64 -8.49 -6.97
CA PHE A 37 2.88 -7.42 -7.60
C PHE A 37 3.14 -6.08 -6.91
N VAL A 38 3.01 -6.04 -5.59
CA VAL A 38 3.22 -4.81 -4.82
C VAL A 38 4.66 -4.33 -4.96
N ASN A 39 5.63 -5.20 -4.76
CA ASN A 39 7.05 -4.83 -4.84
C ASN A 39 7.45 -4.37 -6.25
N GLY A 40 6.78 -4.91 -7.27
CA GLY A 40 7.04 -4.50 -8.65
C GLY A 40 6.84 -3.01 -8.89
N TYR A 41 5.87 -2.40 -8.22
CA TYR A 41 5.60 -0.97 -8.33
C TYR A 41 6.57 -0.12 -7.50
N PHE A 42 7.20 -0.71 -6.48
CA PHE A 42 8.04 0.04 -5.56
C PHE A 42 9.53 -0.23 -5.72
N ARG A 43 9.96 -0.92 -6.79
CA ARG A 43 11.37 -1.25 -6.99
C ARG A 43 12.28 -0.04 -6.98
N SER A 44 11.83 1.06 -7.57
CA SER A 44 12.59 2.31 -7.63
C SER A 44 12.33 3.22 -6.42
N PHE A 45 11.45 2.81 -5.52
CA PHE A 45 11.07 3.59 -4.34
C PHE A 45 11.93 3.14 -3.17
N CYS A 46 12.92 3.94 -2.82
CA CYS A 46 13.93 3.57 -1.84
C CYS A 46 13.36 3.08 -0.51
N GLY A 47 13.78 1.88 -0.11
CA GLY A 47 13.43 1.32 1.19
C GLY A 47 12.03 0.74 1.29
N VAL A 48 11.23 0.80 0.22
CA VAL A 48 9.90 0.23 0.24
C VAL A 48 9.97 -1.22 -0.22
N GLU A 49 9.64 -2.13 0.69
CA GLU A 49 9.63 -3.56 0.42
C GLU A 49 8.58 -4.24 1.29
N LEU A 50 7.86 -5.19 0.69
CA LEU A 50 6.89 -6.02 1.37
C LEU A 50 7.39 -7.47 1.35
N THR A 51 7.24 -8.18 2.46
CA THR A 51 7.61 -9.60 2.55
C THR A 51 6.38 -10.44 2.88
N PRO A 52 6.38 -11.75 2.56
CA PRO A 52 5.27 -12.62 2.94
C PRO A 52 5.01 -12.63 4.45
N SER A 53 6.07 -12.59 5.26
CA SER A 53 5.94 -12.55 6.72
C SER A 53 5.23 -11.30 7.19
N MET A 54 5.52 -10.17 6.57
CA MET A 54 4.86 -8.90 6.89
C MET A 54 3.37 -8.97 6.58
N VAL A 55 3.00 -9.49 5.42
CA VAL A 55 1.59 -9.64 5.04
C VAL A 55 0.85 -10.54 6.04
N SER A 56 1.43 -11.68 6.37
CA SER A 56 0.85 -12.61 7.34
C SER A 56 0.66 -11.95 8.71
N ASN A 57 1.61 -11.12 9.13
CA ASN A 57 1.52 -10.38 10.39
C ASN A 57 0.37 -9.36 10.35
N TYR A 58 0.17 -8.65 9.24
CA TYR A 58 -0.93 -7.69 9.10
C TYR A 58 -2.28 -8.37 9.15
N VAL A 59 -2.41 -9.55 8.54
CA VAL A 59 -3.63 -10.36 8.61
C VAL A 59 -3.86 -10.81 10.05
N LYS A 60 -2.83 -11.30 10.72
CA LYS A 60 -2.91 -11.75 12.11
C LYS A 60 -3.34 -10.64 13.05
N LYS A 61 -2.87 -9.42 12.82
CA LYS A 61 -3.24 -8.25 13.63
C LYS A 61 -4.61 -7.66 13.26
N GLY A 62 -5.27 -8.18 12.24
CA GLY A 62 -6.57 -7.69 11.82
C GLY A 62 -6.53 -6.37 11.03
N VAL A 63 -5.36 -5.93 10.59
CA VAL A 63 -5.21 -4.73 9.75
C VAL A 63 -5.76 -4.99 8.36
N ILE A 64 -5.54 -6.19 7.87
CA ILE A 64 -6.02 -6.67 6.58
C ILE A 64 -6.89 -7.91 6.83
N ASP A 65 -7.99 -8.02 6.12
CA ASP A 65 -8.87 -9.18 6.21
C ASP A 65 -8.14 -10.45 5.74
N HIS A 66 -8.59 -11.59 6.23
CA HIS A 66 -8.05 -12.88 5.80
C HIS A 66 -8.28 -13.09 4.30
N PRO A 67 -7.32 -13.71 3.59
CA PRO A 67 -7.53 -14.02 2.19
C PRO A 67 -8.64 -15.04 2.03
N ILE A 68 -9.36 -14.98 0.90
CA ILE A 68 -10.42 -15.91 0.57
C ILE A 68 -9.81 -17.06 -0.23
N ARG A 69 -9.87 -18.27 0.30
CA ARG A 69 -9.26 -19.46 -0.32
C ARG A 69 -7.78 -19.22 -0.66
N LYS A 70 -7.06 -18.57 0.28
CA LYS A 70 -5.65 -18.21 0.15
C LYS A 70 -5.35 -17.15 -0.91
N LYS A 71 -6.38 -16.51 -1.47
CA LYS A 71 -6.22 -15.45 -2.48
C LYS A 71 -6.58 -14.09 -1.90
N TYR A 72 -5.76 -13.11 -2.20
CA TYR A 72 -5.95 -11.72 -1.80
C TYR A 72 -6.75 -10.99 -2.86
N THR A 73 -7.82 -10.32 -2.44
CA THR A 73 -8.73 -9.59 -3.33
C THR A 73 -8.13 -8.23 -3.71
N ARG A 74 -8.80 -7.55 -4.66
CA ARG A 74 -8.42 -6.20 -5.06
C ARG A 74 -8.35 -5.25 -3.87
N ASP A 75 -9.32 -5.29 -2.96
CA ASP A 75 -9.32 -4.43 -1.78
C ASP A 75 -8.13 -4.71 -0.87
N GLN A 76 -7.79 -5.97 -0.68
CA GLN A 76 -6.64 -6.36 0.13
C GLN A 76 -5.33 -5.92 -0.53
N ILE A 77 -5.23 -6.05 -1.84
CA ILE A 77 -4.06 -5.59 -2.59
C ILE A 77 -3.91 -4.07 -2.47
N ALA A 78 -5.01 -3.32 -2.61
CA ALA A 78 -5.02 -1.87 -2.43
C ALA A 78 -4.52 -1.49 -1.03
N SER A 79 -4.99 -2.18 0.00
CA SER A 79 -4.54 -1.94 1.37
C SER A 79 -3.05 -2.21 1.53
N LEU A 80 -2.53 -3.26 0.90
CA LEU A 80 -1.09 -3.58 0.96
C LEU A 80 -0.24 -2.53 0.24
N MET A 81 -0.72 -1.98 -0.88
CA MET A 81 -0.04 -0.87 -1.56
C MET A 81 0.08 0.33 -0.63
N TYR A 82 -1.02 0.68 0.06
CA TYR A 82 -1.03 1.77 1.02
C TYR A 82 -0.05 1.51 2.17
N ILE A 83 -0.09 0.32 2.75
CA ILE A 83 0.78 -0.04 3.87
C ILE A 83 2.25 -0.01 3.46
N ALA A 84 2.58 -0.52 2.28
CA ALA A 84 3.96 -0.57 1.81
C ALA A 84 4.62 0.81 1.82
N VAL A 85 3.88 1.83 1.45
CA VAL A 85 4.39 3.22 1.49
C VAL A 85 4.32 3.79 2.90
N SER A 86 3.17 3.68 3.54
CA SER A 86 2.89 4.37 4.80
C SER A 86 3.71 3.85 5.98
N LYS A 87 4.11 2.57 5.96
CA LYS A 87 4.90 1.99 7.05
C LYS A 87 6.26 2.67 7.25
N THR A 88 6.72 3.44 6.26
CA THR A 88 7.98 4.17 6.38
C THR A 88 7.88 5.36 7.33
N VAL A 89 6.68 5.84 7.58
CA VAL A 89 6.44 7.03 8.42
C VAL A 89 5.41 6.80 9.53
N LEU A 90 4.56 5.78 9.41
CA LEU A 90 3.50 5.51 10.38
C LEU A 90 3.66 4.11 10.96
N SER A 91 3.24 3.96 12.24
CA SER A 91 3.15 2.64 12.85
C SER A 91 1.98 1.87 12.24
N ILE A 92 2.02 0.54 12.33
CA ILE A 92 0.93 -0.29 11.81
C ILE A 92 -0.38 -0.02 12.56
N GLU A 93 -0.31 0.34 13.83
CA GLU A 93 -1.48 0.69 14.65
C GLU A 93 -2.13 1.97 14.14
N ASN A 94 -1.33 2.97 13.77
CA ASN A 94 -1.84 4.22 13.19
C ASN A 94 -2.45 3.99 11.81
N ILE A 95 -1.85 3.12 11.00
CA ILE A 95 -2.41 2.76 9.70
C ILE A 95 -3.76 2.07 9.87
N ASP A 96 -3.88 1.14 10.81
CA ASP A 96 -5.13 0.46 11.11
C ASP A 96 -6.23 1.46 11.52
N THR A 97 -5.88 2.42 12.35
CA THR A 97 -6.80 3.49 12.76
C THR A 97 -7.29 4.30 11.55
N LEU A 98 -6.38 4.67 10.64
CA LEU A 98 -6.73 5.40 9.43
C LEU A 98 -7.66 4.57 8.51
N PHE A 99 -7.41 3.29 8.38
CA PHE A 99 -8.28 2.40 7.59
C PHE A 99 -9.70 2.38 8.14
N LYS A 100 -9.83 2.26 9.46
CA LYS A 100 -11.15 2.25 10.12
C LYS A 100 -11.88 3.57 9.91
N MET A 101 -11.18 4.69 10.01
CA MET A 101 -11.77 6.01 9.75
C MET A 101 -12.22 6.17 8.30
N GLN A 102 -11.41 5.72 7.36
CA GLN A 102 -11.75 5.82 5.93
C GLN A 102 -12.98 4.99 5.58
N ARG A 103 -13.12 3.80 6.15
CA ARG A 103 -14.26 2.91 5.90
C ARG A 103 -15.60 3.53 6.30
N GLU A 104 -15.59 4.45 7.24
CA GLU A 104 -16.81 5.17 7.65
C GLU A 104 -17.25 6.21 6.64
N HIS A 105 -16.37 6.65 5.76
CA HIS A 105 -16.62 7.80 4.86
C HIS A 105 -16.63 7.45 3.38
N CYS A 106 -15.93 6.40 2.97
CA CYS A 106 -15.86 6.04 1.56
C CYS A 106 -15.50 4.56 1.38
N SER A 107 -15.70 4.08 0.14
CA SER A 107 -15.31 2.72 -0.22
C SER A 107 -13.80 2.58 -0.23
N ALA A 108 -13.32 1.34 -0.14
CA ALA A 108 -11.89 1.03 -0.20
C ALA A 108 -11.27 1.52 -1.52
N GLY A 109 -11.99 1.36 -2.64
CA GLY A 109 -11.49 1.81 -3.94
C GLY A 109 -11.34 3.31 -4.03
N THR A 110 -12.32 4.06 -3.54
CA THR A 110 -12.26 5.52 -3.52
C THR A 110 -11.12 6.02 -2.62
N ALA A 111 -10.99 5.45 -1.43
CA ALA A 111 -9.92 5.81 -0.50
C ALA A 111 -8.54 5.54 -1.11
N TYR A 112 -8.39 4.42 -1.78
CA TYR A 112 -7.13 4.07 -2.43
C TYR A 112 -6.77 5.04 -3.55
N ASP A 113 -7.73 5.39 -4.42
CA ASP A 113 -7.49 6.31 -5.53
C ASP A 113 -7.11 7.71 -5.04
N ILE A 114 -7.75 8.19 -3.97
CA ILE A 114 -7.39 9.45 -3.34
C ILE A 114 -5.96 9.39 -2.80
N PHE A 115 -5.60 8.30 -2.15
CA PHE A 115 -4.24 8.09 -1.65
C PHE A 115 -3.21 8.13 -2.79
N CYS A 116 -3.47 7.45 -3.90
CA CYS A 116 -2.58 7.45 -5.06
C CYS A 116 -2.36 8.87 -5.60
N GLU A 117 -3.44 9.62 -5.77
CA GLU A 117 -3.38 10.97 -6.30
C GLU A 117 -2.60 11.90 -5.36
N GLU A 118 -2.89 11.84 -4.07
CA GLU A 118 -2.20 12.67 -3.09
C GLU A 118 -0.72 12.35 -2.99
N LEU A 119 -0.37 11.07 -3.02
CA LEU A 119 1.03 10.65 -2.96
C LEU A 119 1.80 11.13 -4.19
N GLU A 120 1.26 10.91 -5.39
CA GLU A 120 1.91 11.34 -6.63
C GLU A 120 2.07 12.87 -6.68
N THR A 121 1.06 13.60 -6.25
CA THR A 121 1.10 15.05 -6.20
C THR A 121 2.18 15.53 -5.21
N SER A 122 2.25 14.91 -4.04
CA SER A 122 3.23 15.28 -3.01
C SER A 122 4.66 15.00 -3.45
N LEU A 123 4.88 13.94 -4.22
CA LEU A 123 6.22 13.54 -4.66
C LEU A 123 6.68 14.22 -5.94
N SER A 124 5.78 14.87 -6.67
CA SER A 124 6.10 15.53 -7.93
C SER A 124 6.62 16.96 -7.76
N VAL A 125 6.66 17.46 -6.54
CA VAL A 125 7.10 18.83 -6.24
C VAL A 125 8.61 18.94 -6.13
#